data_764024fbbd0d409fd7578cb001ca8b34
#
_entry.id   764024fbbd0d409fd7578cb001ca8b34
#
_cell.length_a   1.000
_cell.length_b   1.000
_cell.length_c   1.000
_cell.angle_alpha   90.00
_cell.angle_beta   90.00
_cell.angle_gamma   90.00
#
_symmetry.space_group_name_H-M   'P 1'
#
loop_
_entity.id
_entity.type
_entity.pdbx_description
1 polymer ?
#
loop_
_entity_poly.entity_id
_entity_poly.type
_entity_poly.pdbx_seq_one_letter_code
_entity_poly.pdbx_strand_id
1 'polypeptide(L)'
;SEWSSFKLATASRGMPTAPVSVEMVTIGDIVRKFGVPYYLKIDIEGLDGAAVRGLSECPVKPRYVSFENGDPPLFELLVKFGYTGFKFINQADVPAQICPDPAREGRTIAHTFPYGASGAFGDEAPGEWLGVEAMREIVGAHAAARAKGDYDAVKQGWFDLHAKRDA
;
A
#
# COMPACT_ATOMS: atom_id res chain seq x y z
N SER A 1 8.56 15.36 14.79
CA SER A 1 8.16 14.02 14.38
C SER A 1 6.94 14.14 13.50
N GLU A 2 6.97 13.52 12.33
CA GLU A 2 5.93 13.60 11.30
C GLU A 2 4.98 12.40 11.33
N TRP A 3 5.02 11.64 12.43
CA TRP A 3 4.16 10.49 12.60
C TRP A 3 2.80 10.89 13.18
N SER A 4 1.74 10.43 12.54
CA SER A 4 0.36 10.60 13.02
C SER A 4 -0.38 9.27 12.92
N SER A 5 -1.36 9.05 13.80
CA SER A 5 -2.22 7.86 13.76
C SER A 5 -3.55 8.19 14.43
N PHE A 6 -4.59 7.48 14.05
CA PHE A 6 -5.88 7.47 14.74
C PHE A 6 -5.85 6.69 16.06
N LYS A 7 -4.75 5.98 16.34
CA LYS A 7 -4.54 5.24 17.59
C LYS A 7 -3.46 5.93 18.41
N LEU A 8 -3.79 6.39 19.61
CA LEU A 8 -2.87 7.09 20.49
C LEU A 8 -1.58 6.29 20.76
N ALA A 9 -1.68 4.99 20.98
CA ALA A 9 -0.53 4.11 21.21
C ALA A 9 0.43 4.06 20.01
N THR A 10 -0.10 4.08 18.79
CA THR A 10 0.70 4.13 17.56
C THR A 10 1.29 5.51 17.33
N ALA A 11 0.51 6.57 17.53
CA ALA A 11 0.95 7.95 17.33
C ALA A 11 2.06 8.35 18.32
N SER A 12 1.95 7.94 19.59
CA SER A 12 2.90 8.36 20.63
C SER A 12 4.28 7.73 20.48
N ARG A 13 4.36 6.46 20.09
CA ARG A 13 5.62 5.69 20.04
C ARG A 13 6.56 6.04 21.21
N GLY A 14 5.96 6.30 22.41
CA GLY A 14 6.69 6.73 23.61
C GLY A 14 7.07 8.21 23.66
N MET A 15 6.60 9.05 22.72
CA MET A 15 6.88 10.49 22.67
C MET A 15 5.62 11.32 22.97
N PRO A 16 5.78 12.57 23.45
CA PRO A 16 4.65 13.48 23.63
C PRO A 16 3.90 13.68 22.31
N THR A 17 2.57 13.59 22.35
CA THR A 17 1.69 13.79 21.20
C THR A 17 0.60 14.79 21.56
N ALA A 18 0.12 15.53 20.56
CA ALA A 18 -1.04 16.40 20.68
C ALA A 18 -2.17 15.88 19.78
N PRO A 19 -3.43 15.85 20.27
CA PRO A 19 -4.57 15.50 19.45
C PRO A 19 -4.87 16.63 18.44
N VAL A 20 -5.18 16.24 17.22
CA VAL A 20 -5.65 17.14 16.17
C VAL A 20 -7.00 16.62 15.68
N SER A 21 -8.01 17.48 15.63
CA SER A 21 -9.31 17.15 15.07
C SER A 21 -9.26 17.33 13.55
N VAL A 22 -9.62 16.30 12.80
CA VAL A 22 -9.70 16.33 11.33
C VAL A 22 -11.05 15.83 10.87
N GLU A 23 -11.54 16.37 9.75
CA GLU A 23 -12.71 15.82 9.08
C GLU A 23 -12.34 14.45 8.47
N MET A 24 -13.19 13.46 8.70
CA MET A 24 -13.03 12.13 8.13
C MET A 24 -13.99 11.95 6.96
N VAL A 25 -13.46 11.54 5.83
CA VAL A 25 -14.24 11.27 4.60
C VAL A 25 -13.96 9.84 4.14
N THR A 26 -14.91 9.24 3.43
CA THR A 26 -14.72 7.90 2.85
C THR A 26 -13.98 7.98 1.52
N ILE A 27 -13.38 6.85 1.08
CA ILE A 27 -12.85 6.73 -0.28
C ILE A 27 -13.95 6.99 -1.32
N GLY A 28 -15.18 6.55 -1.04
CA GLY A 28 -16.34 6.83 -1.90
C GLY A 28 -16.61 8.33 -2.04
N ASP A 29 -16.49 9.12 -0.97
CA ASP A 29 -16.66 10.58 -1.01
C ASP A 29 -15.56 11.23 -1.86
N ILE A 30 -14.31 10.79 -1.69
CA ILE A 30 -13.17 11.28 -2.47
C ILE A 30 -13.39 11.01 -3.95
N VAL A 31 -13.76 9.78 -4.31
CA VAL A 31 -13.99 9.39 -5.70
C VAL A 31 -15.19 10.14 -6.31
N ARG A 32 -16.26 10.33 -5.56
CA ARG A 32 -17.40 11.13 -6.02
C ARG A 32 -17.02 12.59 -6.30
N LYS A 33 -16.18 13.16 -5.46
CA LYS A 33 -15.78 14.57 -5.55
C LYS A 33 -14.71 14.85 -6.61
N PHE A 34 -13.73 13.97 -6.74
CA PHE A 34 -12.52 14.21 -7.53
C PHE A 34 -12.35 13.26 -8.73
N GLY A 35 -13.24 12.27 -8.87
CA GLY A 35 -13.10 11.20 -9.86
C GLY A 35 -12.23 10.04 -9.37
N VAL A 36 -12.16 8.99 -10.18
CA VAL A 36 -11.38 7.79 -9.88
C VAL A 36 -9.90 8.08 -10.09
N PRO A 37 -9.04 7.94 -9.06
CA PRO A 37 -7.61 8.13 -9.24
C PRO A 37 -7.00 6.98 -10.06
N TYR A 38 -5.95 7.28 -10.80
CA TYR A 38 -5.17 6.26 -11.50
C TYR A 38 -4.45 5.32 -10.52
N TYR A 39 -3.89 5.90 -9.47
CA TYR A 39 -3.24 5.21 -8.37
C TYR A 39 -3.74 5.73 -7.02
N LEU A 40 -4.02 4.82 -6.10
CA LEU A 40 -4.41 5.11 -4.73
C LEU A 40 -3.43 4.47 -3.75
N LYS A 41 -2.63 5.26 -3.08
CA LYS A 41 -1.86 4.83 -1.90
C LYS A 41 -2.72 5.01 -0.65
N ILE A 42 -2.82 3.97 0.15
CA ILE A 42 -3.47 3.96 1.45
C ILE A 42 -2.39 3.76 2.51
N ASP A 43 -2.24 4.74 3.39
CA ASP A 43 -1.27 4.76 4.46
C ASP A 43 -1.77 5.73 5.54
N ILE A 44 -2.69 5.26 6.36
CA ILE A 44 -3.40 6.06 7.38
C ILE A 44 -3.30 5.45 8.77
N GLU A 45 -2.22 4.73 9.01
CA GLU A 45 -1.75 4.31 10.33
C GLU A 45 -2.86 3.74 11.24
N GLY A 46 -3.45 2.63 10.82
CA GLY A 46 -4.42 1.86 11.59
C GLY A 46 -5.86 1.92 11.12
N LEU A 47 -6.16 2.71 10.06
CA LEU A 47 -7.46 2.69 9.37
C LEU A 47 -7.38 2.20 7.91
N ASP A 48 -6.23 1.70 7.48
CA ASP A 48 -5.99 1.17 6.13
C ASP A 48 -7.07 0.16 5.73
N GLY A 49 -7.41 -0.73 6.64
CA GLY A 49 -8.48 -1.70 6.41
C GLY A 49 -9.86 -1.07 6.18
N ALA A 50 -10.17 0.05 6.81
CA ALA A 50 -11.42 0.77 6.58
C ALA A 50 -11.40 1.42 5.19
N ALA A 51 -10.27 2.02 4.79
CA ALA A 51 -10.10 2.64 3.49
C ALA A 51 -10.17 1.60 2.36
N VAL A 52 -9.48 0.45 2.47
CA VAL A 52 -9.58 -0.64 1.48
C VAL A 52 -11.02 -1.13 1.35
N ARG A 53 -11.73 -1.34 2.46
CA ARG A 53 -13.15 -1.70 2.43
C ARG A 53 -14.01 -0.64 1.76
N GLY A 54 -13.67 0.64 1.94
CA GLY A 54 -14.35 1.78 1.30
C GLY A 54 -14.33 1.76 -0.22
N LEU A 55 -13.39 1.01 -0.84
CA LEU A 55 -13.41 0.79 -2.29
C LEU A 55 -14.69 0.09 -2.77
N SER A 56 -15.43 -0.61 -1.90
CA SER A 56 -16.73 -1.20 -2.27
C SER A 56 -17.75 -0.15 -2.72
N GLU A 57 -17.64 1.08 -2.23
CA GLU A 57 -18.53 2.19 -2.56
C GLU A 57 -18.21 2.83 -3.93
N CYS A 58 -17.05 2.49 -4.52
CA CYS A 58 -16.63 3.03 -5.80
C CYS A 58 -17.14 2.14 -6.93
N PRO A 59 -17.99 2.63 -7.84
CA PRO A 59 -18.47 1.83 -8.98
C PRO A 59 -17.33 1.45 -9.91
N VAL A 60 -16.37 2.35 -10.11
CA VAL A 60 -15.12 2.10 -10.80
C VAL A 60 -13.97 2.21 -9.79
N LYS A 61 -13.07 1.23 -9.80
CA LYS A 61 -11.93 1.20 -8.89
C LYS A 61 -10.68 1.77 -9.55
N PRO A 62 -9.73 2.32 -8.77
CA PRO A 62 -8.41 2.70 -9.28
C PRO A 62 -7.74 1.56 -10.03
N ARG A 63 -6.95 1.90 -11.06
CA ARG A 63 -6.14 0.90 -11.78
C ARG A 63 -5.12 0.25 -10.84
N TYR A 64 -4.49 1.05 -9.99
CA TYR A 64 -3.52 0.60 -9.00
C TYR A 64 -3.92 1.03 -7.61
N VAL A 65 -3.70 0.14 -6.64
CA VAL A 65 -3.87 0.41 -5.21
C VAL A 65 -2.66 -0.13 -4.47
N SER A 66 -2.17 0.58 -3.45
CA SER A 66 -1.23 0.00 -2.50
C SER A 66 -1.61 0.33 -1.07
N PHE A 67 -1.26 -0.55 -0.14
CA PHE A 67 -1.41 -0.35 1.29
C PHE A 67 -0.35 -1.14 2.07
N GLU A 68 -0.11 -0.72 3.31
CA GLU A 68 0.92 -1.29 4.16
C GLU A 68 0.56 -2.70 4.69
N ASN A 69 1.58 -3.52 4.87
CA ASN A 69 1.56 -4.83 5.56
C ASN A 69 0.82 -5.99 4.87
N GLY A 70 0.18 -5.82 3.72
CA GLY A 70 -0.41 -6.93 2.97
C GLY A 70 -1.30 -7.87 3.81
N ASP A 71 -2.19 -7.32 4.65
CA ASP A 71 -3.12 -8.11 5.48
C ASP A 71 -3.92 -9.11 4.62
N PRO A 72 -3.87 -10.44 4.89
CA PRO A 72 -4.55 -11.44 4.08
C PRO A 72 -6.05 -11.16 3.85
N PRO A 73 -6.88 -10.79 4.82
CA PRO A 73 -8.26 -10.39 4.59
C PRO A 73 -8.41 -9.21 3.62
N LEU A 74 -7.50 -8.24 3.63
CA LEU A 74 -7.54 -7.10 2.70
C LEU A 74 -7.07 -7.48 1.31
N PHE A 75 -6.07 -8.37 1.21
CA PHE A 75 -5.68 -8.97 -0.05
C PHE A 75 -6.85 -9.67 -0.73
N GLU A 76 -7.57 -10.56 -0.01
CA GLU A 76 -8.72 -11.27 -0.56
C GLU A 76 -9.85 -10.30 -0.98
N LEU A 77 -9.98 -9.18 -0.29
CA LEU A 77 -10.93 -8.15 -0.67
C LEU A 77 -10.56 -7.47 -1.99
N LEU A 78 -9.26 -7.20 -2.22
CA LEU A 78 -8.79 -6.68 -3.52
C LEU A 78 -9.02 -7.69 -4.65
N VAL A 79 -8.76 -8.98 -4.41
CA VAL A 79 -9.09 -10.04 -5.38
C VAL A 79 -10.58 -9.99 -5.73
N LYS A 80 -11.46 -9.90 -4.73
CA LYS A 80 -12.91 -9.76 -4.92
C LYS A 80 -13.29 -8.50 -5.71
N PHE A 81 -12.51 -7.42 -5.61
CA PHE A 81 -12.71 -6.19 -6.37
C PHE A 81 -12.15 -6.24 -7.79
N GLY A 82 -11.60 -7.38 -8.21
CA GLY A 82 -11.11 -7.61 -9.57
C GLY A 82 -9.66 -7.22 -9.81
N TYR A 83 -8.85 -7.09 -8.76
CA TYR A 83 -7.41 -6.97 -8.90
C TYR A 83 -6.81 -8.35 -9.16
N THR A 84 -5.93 -8.46 -10.15
CA THR A 84 -5.39 -9.73 -10.67
C THR A 84 -3.88 -9.80 -10.63
N GLY A 85 -3.20 -8.68 -10.64
CA GLY A 85 -1.74 -8.58 -10.54
C GLY A 85 -1.32 -7.96 -9.20
N PHE A 86 -0.26 -8.52 -8.59
CA PHE A 86 0.20 -8.07 -7.27
C PHE A 86 1.72 -8.02 -7.21
N LYS A 87 2.25 -7.06 -6.42
CA LYS A 87 3.65 -6.99 -6.00
C LYS A 87 3.68 -6.81 -4.50
N PHE A 88 4.69 -7.39 -3.85
CA PHE A 88 4.91 -7.23 -2.41
C PHE A 88 6.30 -6.63 -2.20
N ILE A 89 6.35 -5.34 -1.89
CA ILE A 89 7.56 -4.51 -1.97
C ILE A 89 8.03 -4.17 -0.56
N ASN A 90 9.28 -4.54 -0.24
CA ASN A 90 9.93 -4.11 0.98
C ASN A 90 10.25 -2.60 0.88
N GLN A 91 9.68 -1.82 1.76
CA GLN A 91 9.86 -0.36 1.77
C GLN A 91 11.28 0.05 2.22
N ALA A 92 12.01 -0.83 2.91
CA ALA A 92 13.41 -0.58 3.23
C ALA A 92 14.30 -0.51 1.97
N ASP A 93 13.88 -1.14 0.86
CA ASP A 93 14.61 -1.16 -0.40
C ASP A 93 14.29 0.07 -1.29
N VAL A 94 13.33 0.91 -0.90
CA VAL A 94 12.88 2.07 -1.70
C VAL A 94 14.02 3.04 -2.03
N PRO A 95 14.97 3.37 -1.14
CA PRO A 95 16.08 4.25 -1.49
C PRO A 95 17.01 3.72 -2.59
N ALA A 96 17.01 2.41 -2.83
CA ALA A 96 17.76 1.78 -3.90
C ALA A 96 16.98 1.63 -5.23
N GLN A 97 15.70 2.03 -5.25
CA GLN A 97 14.89 1.96 -6.47
C GLN A 97 15.38 2.98 -7.51
N ILE A 98 15.44 2.52 -8.75
CA ILE A 98 15.77 3.33 -9.92
C ILE A 98 14.55 3.35 -10.82
N CYS A 99 14.11 4.56 -11.20
CA CYS A 99 13.03 4.69 -12.18
C CYS A 99 13.48 4.11 -13.52
N PRO A 100 12.65 3.31 -14.20
CA PRO A 100 12.99 2.73 -15.49
C PRO A 100 13.26 3.79 -16.57
N ASP A 101 14.24 3.50 -17.41
CA ASP A 101 14.51 4.29 -18.63
C ASP A 101 14.66 3.32 -19.81
N PRO A 102 13.75 3.35 -20.79
CA PRO A 102 12.57 4.22 -20.88
C PRO A 102 11.51 3.89 -19.81
N ALA A 103 10.70 4.90 -19.45
CA ALA A 103 9.56 4.70 -18.56
C ALA A 103 8.61 3.64 -19.14
N ARG A 104 8.05 2.81 -18.27
CA ARG A 104 7.03 1.81 -18.64
C ARG A 104 5.65 2.46 -18.76
N GLU A 105 5.45 3.53 -17.99
CA GLU A 105 4.24 4.36 -18.01
C GLU A 105 4.65 5.84 -17.96
N GLY A 106 3.92 6.70 -18.68
CA GLY A 106 4.17 8.13 -18.67
C GLY A 106 5.50 8.53 -19.32
N ARG A 107 6.36 9.22 -18.56
CA ARG A 107 7.68 9.71 -19.06
C ARG A 107 8.78 9.40 -18.05
N THR A 108 9.99 9.18 -18.53
CA THR A 108 11.17 9.02 -17.69
C THR A 108 11.43 10.26 -16.84
N ILE A 109 11.63 10.05 -15.55
CA ILE A 109 12.01 11.08 -14.59
C ILE A 109 13.22 10.56 -13.80
N ALA A 110 14.31 11.29 -13.81
CA ALA A 110 15.43 11.04 -12.92
C ALA A 110 15.01 11.44 -11.49
N HIS A 111 14.85 10.47 -10.62
CA HIS A 111 14.43 10.68 -9.23
C HIS A 111 15.18 9.75 -8.28
N THR A 112 15.55 10.26 -7.13
CA THR A 112 16.10 9.48 -6.03
C THR A 112 15.10 9.48 -4.88
N PHE A 113 14.66 8.30 -4.47
CA PHE A 113 13.72 8.15 -3.37
C PHE A 113 14.46 8.27 -2.03
N PRO A 114 14.08 9.19 -1.13
CA PRO A 114 14.60 9.21 0.23
C PRO A 114 14.07 8.03 1.05
N TYR A 115 14.72 7.72 2.17
CA TYR A 115 14.17 6.80 3.15
C TYR A 115 12.81 7.27 3.66
N GLY A 116 11.84 6.37 3.74
CA GLY A 116 10.46 6.68 4.12
C GLY A 116 9.57 7.18 2.96
N ALA A 117 10.10 7.31 1.74
CA ALA A 117 9.26 7.50 0.57
C ALA A 117 8.53 6.20 0.20
N SER A 118 7.38 6.33 -0.46
CA SER A 118 6.60 5.16 -0.92
C SER A 118 7.17 4.48 -2.16
N GLY A 119 8.19 5.05 -2.82
CA GLY A 119 8.80 4.49 -4.02
C GLY A 119 7.95 4.67 -5.29
N ALA A 120 8.34 3.96 -6.34
CA ALA A 120 7.60 3.91 -7.59
C ALA A 120 6.32 3.08 -7.44
N PHE A 121 5.32 3.34 -8.28
CA PHE A 121 4.06 2.60 -8.31
C PHE A 121 3.76 2.05 -9.71
N GLY A 122 2.73 1.21 -9.79
CA GLY A 122 2.26 0.67 -11.06
C GLY A 122 3.31 -0.20 -11.73
N ASP A 123 3.43 -0.10 -13.05
CA ASP A 123 4.42 -0.86 -13.81
C ASP A 123 5.85 -0.32 -13.61
N GLU A 124 6.01 0.90 -13.06
CA GLU A 124 7.31 1.46 -12.69
C GLU A 124 7.88 0.85 -11.40
N ALA A 125 7.04 0.32 -10.52
CA ALA A 125 7.48 -0.32 -9.29
C ALA A 125 8.31 -1.58 -9.59
N PRO A 126 9.36 -1.87 -8.80
CA PRO A 126 10.25 -3.00 -9.02
C PRO A 126 9.52 -4.35 -8.92
N GLY A 127 10.15 -5.37 -9.50
CA GLY A 127 9.64 -6.74 -9.50
C GLY A 127 8.56 -7.01 -10.55
N GLU A 128 8.25 -8.28 -10.72
CA GLU A 128 7.20 -8.73 -11.65
C GLU A 128 5.84 -8.75 -10.96
N TRP A 129 4.79 -8.59 -11.76
CA TRP A 129 3.43 -8.79 -11.28
C TRP A 129 3.16 -10.29 -11.12
N LEU A 130 2.82 -10.67 -9.91
CA LEU A 130 2.42 -12.05 -9.57
C LEU A 130 0.90 -12.19 -9.64
N GLY A 131 0.45 -13.37 -10.02
CA GLY A 131 -0.97 -13.71 -9.99
C GLY A 131 -1.48 -13.95 -8.56
N VAL A 132 -2.78 -14.12 -8.45
CA VAL A 132 -3.51 -14.25 -7.17
C VAL A 132 -2.95 -15.37 -6.29
N GLU A 133 -2.74 -16.56 -6.84
CA GLU A 133 -2.33 -17.72 -6.03
C GLU A 133 -0.92 -17.55 -5.45
N ALA A 134 0.04 -17.13 -6.28
CA ALA A 134 1.41 -16.89 -5.84
C ALA A 134 1.47 -15.80 -4.76
N MET A 135 0.69 -14.72 -4.93
CA MET A 135 0.65 -13.65 -3.94
C MET A 135 -0.04 -14.07 -2.65
N ARG A 136 -1.08 -14.90 -2.73
CA ARG A 136 -1.76 -15.46 -1.54
C ARG A 136 -0.80 -16.23 -0.65
N GLU A 137 0.06 -17.05 -1.24
CA GLU A 137 1.10 -17.79 -0.50
C GLU A 137 2.07 -16.84 0.20
N ILE A 138 2.55 -15.80 -0.51
CA ILE A 138 3.50 -14.81 0.04
C ILE A 138 2.88 -14.03 1.20
N VAL A 139 1.68 -13.48 1.00
CA VAL A 139 0.98 -12.69 2.02
C VAL A 139 0.65 -13.56 3.24
N GLY A 140 0.20 -14.80 3.00
CA GLY A 140 -0.09 -15.76 4.07
C GLY A 140 1.16 -16.13 4.88
N ALA A 141 2.27 -16.44 4.22
CA ALA A 141 3.55 -16.75 4.86
C ALA A 141 4.08 -15.56 5.68
N HIS A 142 4.01 -14.35 5.10
CA HIS A 142 4.42 -13.12 5.78
C HIS A 142 3.58 -12.86 7.04
N ALA A 143 2.26 -12.99 6.95
CA ALA A 143 1.37 -12.81 8.09
C ALA A 143 1.62 -13.86 9.19
N ALA A 144 1.86 -15.12 8.81
CA ALA A 144 2.16 -16.19 9.75
C ALA A 144 3.51 -15.97 10.47
N ALA A 145 4.54 -15.52 9.77
CA ALA A 145 5.84 -15.18 10.35
C ALA A 145 5.73 -14.00 11.33
N ARG A 146 5.03 -12.94 10.95
CA ARG A 146 4.75 -11.80 11.86
C ARG A 146 4.01 -12.23 13.13
N ALA A 147 3.00 -13.08 12.99
CA ALA A 147 2.24 -13.57 14.14
C ALA A 147 3.09 -14.39 15.12
N LYS A 148 4.16 -15.04 14.63
CA LYS A 148 5.13 -15.77 15.46
C LYS A 148 6.25 -14.89 16.01
N GLY A 149 6.36 -13.63 15.59
CA GLY A 149 7.49 -12.75 15.90
C GLY A 149 8.78 -13.17 15.19
N ASP A 150 8.67 -13.92 14.10
CA ASP A 150 9.80 -14.37 13.28
C ASP A 150 10.16 -13.31 12.25
N TYR A 151 10.87 -12.29 12.72
CA TYR A 151 11.28 -11.16 11.88
C TYR A 151 12.44 -11.50 10.95
N ASP A 152 13.17 -12.58 11.18
CA ASP A 152 14.23 -13.03 10.27
C ASP A 152 13.65 -13.66 9.00
N ALA A 153 12.53 -14.38 9.14
CA ALA A 153 11.81 -14.97 8.00
C ALA A 153 11.16 -13.93 7.07
N VAL A 154 10.86 -12.73 7.59
CA VAL A 154 10.15 -11.68 6.83
C VAL A 154 11.05 -10.54 6.38
N LYS A 155 12.38 -10.71 6.38
CA LYS A 155 13.37 -9.65 6.13
C LYS A 155 13.12 -8.38 6.98
N GLN A 156 14.15 -7.72 7.43
CA GLN A 156 14.00 -6.46 8.16
C GLN A 156 13.37 -5.40 7.23
N GLY A 157 12.27 -4.79 7.67
CA GLY A 157 11.55 -3.77 6.91
C GLY A 157 10.03 -3.86 7.10
N TRP A 158 9.35 -2.98 6.40
CA TRP A 158 7.90 -3.02 6.25
C TRP A 158 7.56 -3.17 4.77
N PHE A 159 6.43 -3.74 4.48
CA PHE A 159 6.06 -4.10 3.12
C PHE A 159 4.78 -3.39 2.71
N ASP A 160 4.76 -2.93 1.47
CA ASP A 160 3.54 -2.51 0.80
C ASP A 160 3.06 -3.61 -0.16
N LEU A 161 1.78 -3.93 -0.08
CA LEU A 161 1.11 -4.71 -1.11
C LEU A 161 0.62 -3.74 -2.20
N HIS A 162 1.10 -3.93 -3.41
CA HIS A 162 0.61 -3.25 -4.60
C HIS A 162 -0.32 -4.17 -5.37
N ALA A 163 -1.42 -3.64 -5.85
CA ALA A 163 -2.39 -4.37 -6.65
C ALA A 163 -2.68 -3.66 -7.96
N LYS A 164 -2.83 -4.44 -9.04
CA LYS A 164 -3.19 -3.98 -10.38
C LYS A 164 -4.45 -4.70 -10.86
N ARG A 165 -5.32 -3.95 -11.51
CA ARG A 165 -6.43 -4.51 -12.28
C ARG A 165 -6.27 -4.13 -13.76
N ASP A 166 -6.77 -4.99 -14.62
CA ASP A 166 -6.90 -4.68 -16.03
C ASP A 166 -7.96 -3.57 -16.24
N ALA A 167 -7.74 -2.79 -17.28
CA ALA A 167 -8.60 -1.65 -17.60
C ALA A 167 -9.99 -2.09 -18.06
#